data_f2aed6bc420762df44f2e3feac0b98ee
#
_entry.id   f2aed6bc420762df44f2e3feac0b98ee
#
_cell.length_a   1.000
_cell.length_b   1.000
_cell.length_c   1.000
_cell.angle_alpha   90.00
_cell.angle_beta   90.00
_cell.angle_gamma   90.00
#
_symmetry.space_group_name_H-M   'P 1'
#
loop_
_entity.id
_entity.type
_entity.pdbx_description
1 polymer ?
#
loop_
_entity_poly.entity_id
_entity_poly.type
_entity_poly.pdbx_seq_one_letter_code
_entity_poly.pdbx_strand_id
1 'polypeptide(L)'
;MRTARGLYFGIMAVGIAVLLAGSAAQLYAQQNTAAAVNIGDNDLGGVVTSTHGPEAGVWVIAATTDLPTRFAKIVVTDEQGRYVMPDLPKANYSVWVRGYGLVDSPKVQTAPGKVLNLTAVAAPNAAAAAQYYPAIYWYAMLTVPDKSEFPGTGPNGNGMPVALKSQAQWLDVVKTDGCYTCHQLGNQATRTIPKELGDFKSSEEAWARRITSGQAMTPMVNALSRIDSQRVRDDWLTPGKPCVDRLCPMAERTLCEQDAREKRATER
;
A
#
# COMPACT_ATOMS: atom_id res chain seq x y z
N MET A 1 -57.20 -22.42 44.69
CA MET A 1 -55.85 -23.03 44.59
C MET A 1 -55.23 -22.98 43.22
N ARG A 2 -55.67 -22.10 42.28
CA ARG A 2 -55.06 -21.97 40.89
C ARG A 2 -54.14 -20.76 40.70
N THR A 3 -54.10 -19.82 41.58
CA THR A 3 -53.31 -18.55 41.45
C THR A 3 -51.87 -18.62 41.96
N ALA A 4 -51.53 -19.53 42.87
CA ALA A 4 -50.20 -19.63 43.45
C ALA A 4 -49.17 -20.32 42.50
N ARG A 5 -49.61 -21.25 41.62
CA ARG A 5 -48.71 -21.95 40.69
C ARG A 5 -48.20 -21.06 39.52
N GLY A 6 -48.99 -20.09 39.06
CA GLY A 6 -48.62 -19.16 38.03
C GLY A 6 -47.55 -18.16 38.49
N LEU A 7 -47.57 -17.76 39.74
CA LEU A 7 -46.60 -16.79 40.27
C LEU A 7 -45.18 -17.38 40.40
N TYR A 8 -45.09 -18.66 40.80
CA TYR A 8 -43.78 -19.34 40.92
C TYR A 8 -43.08 -19.57 39.54
N PHE A 9 -43.84 -19.89 38.50
CA PHE A 9 -43.29 -20.04 37.17
C PHE A 9 -42.81 -18.70 36.57
N GLY A 10 -43.51 -17.60 36.84
CA GLY A 10 -43.11 -16.26 36.41
C GLY A 10 -41.82 -15.78 37.09
N ILE A 11 -41.68 -16.01 38.38
CA ILE A 11 -40.48 -15.60 39.14
C ILE A 11 -39.25 -16.45 38.73
N MET A 12 -39.42 -17.74 38.48
CA MET A 12 -38.32 -18.59 37.98
C MET A 12 -37.87 -18.21 36.56
N ALA A 13 -38.79 -17.86 35.66
CA ALA A 13 -38.44 -17.45 34.30
C ALA A 13 -37.70 -16.11 34.28
N VAL A 14 -38.08 -15.15 35.11
CA VAL A 14 -37.36 -13.88 35.22
C VAL A 14 -35.97 -14.05 35.85
N GLY A 15 -35.84 -14.92 36.87
CA GLY A 15 -34.56 -15.23 37.51
C GLY A 15 -33.55 -15.88 36.53
N ILE A 16 -34.00 -16.81 35.69
CA ILE A 16 -33.13 -17.46 34.68
C ILE A 16 -32.74 -16.46 33.59
N ALA A 17 -33.62 -15.58 33.14
CA ALA A 17 -33.32 -14.56 32.14
C ALA A 17 -32.29 -13.55 32.65
N VAL A 18 -32.35 -13.13 33.90
CA VAL A 18 -31.36 -12.21 34.50
C VAL A 18 -30.00 -12.89 34.69
N LEU A 19 -29.95 -14.17 35.03
CA LEU A 19 -28.69 -14.93 35.14
C LEU A 19 -28.04 -15.17 33.78
N LEU A 20 -28.81 -15.41 32.72
CA LEU A 20 -28.30 -15.57 31.38
C LEU A 20 -27.80 -14.23 30.76
N ALA A 21 -28.46 -13.12 31.04
CA ALA A 21 -28.01 -11.79 30.61
C ALA A 21 -26.72 -11.36 31.33
N GLY A 22 -26.58 -11.67 32.62
CA GLY A 22 -25.36 -11.42 33.39
C GLY A 22 -24.15 -12.22 32.86
N SER A 23 -24.37 -13.46 32.47
CA SER A 23 -23.31 -14.33 31.91
C SER A 23 -22.82 -13.86 30.53
N ALA A 24 -23.75 -13.37 29.69
CA ALA A 24 -23.38 -12.82 28.38
C ALA A 24 -22.57 -11.52 28.51
N ALA A 25 -22.95 -10.63 29.43
CA ALA A 25 -22.21 -9.40 29.68
C ALA A 25 -20.80 -9.67 30.25
N GLN A 26 -20.60 -10.69 31.06
CA GLN A 26 -19.29 -11.11 31.55
C GLN A 26 -18.41 -11.74 30.45
N LEU A 27 -19.01 -12.52 29.56
CA LEU A 27 -18.29 -13.06 28.39
C LEU A 27 -17.83 -11.97 27.43
N TYR A 28 -18.64 -10.96 27.17
CA TYR A 28 -18.24 -9.79 26.39
C TYR A 28 -17.14 -8.93 27.05
N ALA A 29 -17.20 -8.80 28.40
CA ALA A 29 -16.19 -8.07 29.15
C ALA A 29 -14.82 -8.82 29.20
N GLN A 30 -14.81 -10.14 29.20
CA GLN A 30 -13.60 -10.95 29.16
C GLN A 30 -12.91 -10.99 27.77
N GLN A 31 -13.66 -10.78 26.70
CA GLN A 31 -13.07 -10.68 25.35
C GLN A 31 -12.32 -9.38 25.11
N ASN A 32 -12.51 -8.34 25.92
CA ASN A 32 -11.90 -7.03 25.73
C ASN A 32 -10.68 -6.74 26.64
N THR A 33 -10.26 -7.66 27.49
CA THR A 33 -8.94 -7.56 28.13
C THR A 33 -7.89 -8.12 27.17
N ALA A 34 -7.40 -7.27 26.26
CA ALA A 34 -6.19 -7.58 25.52
C ALA A 34 -5.11 -7.98 26.54
N ALA A 35 -4.71 -9.26 26.53
CA ALA A 35 -3.69 -9.75 27.45
C ALA A 35 -2.48 -8.83 27.36
N ALA A 36 -2.01 -8.37 28.53
CA ALA A 36 -0.89 -7.44 28.60
C ALA A 36 0.30 -8.02 27.83
N VAL A 37 0.87 -7.21 26.98
CA VAL A 37 2.07 -7.60 26.22
C VAL A 37 3.26 -7.56 27.15
N ASN A 38 3.93 -8.69 27.36
CA ASN A 38 5.18 -8.74 28.13
C ASN A 38 6.33 -8.24 27.26
N ILE A 39 7.08 -7.28 27.78
CA ILE A 39 8.25 -6.69 27.11
C ILE A 39 9.44 -6.65 28.05
N GLY A 40 10.65 -6.80 27.51
CA GLY A 40 11.91 -6.57 28.22
C GLY A 40 12.37 -5.11 28.12
N ASP A 41 13.47 -4.81 28.78
CA ASP A 41 14.03 -3.44 28.86
C ASP A 41 14.45 -2.87 27.49
N ASN A 42 14.73 -3.71 26.53
CA ASN A 42 15.12 -3.34 25.16
C ASN A 42 14.00 -3.54 24.14
N ASP A 43 12.80 -3.88 24.59
CA ASP A 43 11.67 -4.14 23.71
C ASP A 43 10.71 -2.95 23.67
N LEU A 44 9.89 -2.93 22.65
CA LEU A 44 8.73 -2.06 22.53
C LEU A 44 7.52 -2.93 22.21
N GLY A 45 6.44 -2.78 22.93
CA GLY A 45 5.23 -3.58 22.66
C GLY A 45 3.97 -2.82 23.04
N GLY A 46 2.84 -3.36 22.64
CA GLY A 46 1.54 -2.76 22.92
C GLY A 46 0.44 -3.31 22.03
N VAL A 47 -0.64 -2.56 21.94
CA VAL A 47 -1.81 -2.89 21.12
C VAL A 47 -2.09 -1.75 20.14
N VAL A 48 -2.42 -2.11 18.92
CA VAL A 48 -2.92 -1.18 17.90
C VAL A 48 -4.43 -1.34 17.80
N THR A 49 -5.14 -0.21 17.90
CA THR A 49 -6.60 -0.16 17.80
C THR A 49 -7.04 0.89 16.78
N SER A 50 -8.25 0.74 16.28
CA SER A 50 -8.97 1.76 15.51
C SER A 50 -10.37 1.98 16.08
N THR A 51 -11.20 2.72 15.38
CA THR A 51 -12.64 2.85 15.68
C THR A 51 -13.41 1.52 15.54
N HIS A 52 -12.80 0.51 14.89
CA HIS A 52 -13.39 -0.83 14.69
C HIS A 52 -12.89 -1.86 15.71
N GLY A 53 -11.98 -1.48 16.60
CA GLY A 53 -11.38 -2.36 17.61
C GLY A 53 -9.89 -2.64 17.35
N PRO A 54 -9.39 -3.80 17.80
CA PRO A 54 -8.01 -4.22 17.55
C PRO A 54 -7.70 -4.37 16.05
N GLU A 55 -6.55 -3.86 15.61
CA GLU A 55 -6.10 -3.90 14.22
C GLU A 55 -5.11 -5.03 13.99
N ALA A 56 -5.55 -6.08 13.34
CA ALA A 56 -4.73 -7.23 12.94
C ALA A 56 -3.99 -6.99 11.62
N GLY A 57 -2.76 -7.52 11.50
CA GLY A 57 -2.02 -7.49 10.25
C GLY A 57 -1.47 -6.12 9.84
N VAL A 58 -1.50 -5.13 10.73
CA VAL A 58 -0.93 -3.80 10.46
C VAL A 58 0.53 -3.73 10.87
N TRP A 59 1.28 -2.87 10.21
CA TRP A 59 2.71 -2.68 10.49
C TRP A 59 2.90 -1.63 11.57
N VAL A 60 3.65 -2.00 12.61
CA VAL A 60 4.21 -1.04 13.56
C VAL A 60 5.65 -0.79 13.17
N ILE A 61 5.98 0.46 12.89
CA ILE A 61 7.28 0.88 12.38
C ILE A 61 7.93 1.76 13.44
N ALA A 62 9.15 1.39 13.87
CA ALA A 62 10.00 2.21 14.71
C ALA A 62 11.24 2.62 13.93
N ALA A 63 11.52 3.90 13.83
CA ALA A 63 12.68 4.44 13.13
C ALA A 63 13.40 5.48 13.98
N THR A 64 14.73 5.51 13.87
CA THR A 64 15.57 6.48 14.55
C THR A 64 16.72 6.97 13.68
N THR A 65 17.17 8.17 13.95
CA THR A 65 18.42 8.76 13.42
C THR A 65 19.47 8.99 14.50
N ASP A 66 19.21 8.58 15.74
CA ASP A 66 20.12 8.76 16.88
C ASP A 66 21.30 7.77 16.86
N LEU A 67 21.26 6.78 15.97
CA LEU A 67 22.32 5.79 15.78
C LEU A 67 23.28 6.24 14.66
N PRO A 68 24.50 5.66 14.60
CA PRO A 68 25.48 6.01 13.56
C PRO A 68 24.97 5.82 12.13
N THR A 69 23.99 4.92 11.93
CA THR A 69 23.29 4.69 10.66
C THR A 69 21.79 4.80 10.88
N ARG A 70 21.06 5.14 9.83
CA ARG A 70 19.59 5.09 9.87
C ARG A 70 19.14 3.69 10.24
N PHE A 71 18.29 3.59 11.24
CA PHE A 71 17.74 2.31 11.70
C PHE A 71 16.21 2.36 11.66
N ALA A 72 15.63 1.28 11.15
CA ALA A 72 14.19 1.06 11.22
C ALA A 72 13.92 -0.42 11.47
N LYS A 73 12.95 -0.70 12.33
CA LYS A 73 12.42 -2.05 12.59
C LYS A 73 10.92 -2.04 12.39
N ILE A 74 10.41 -3.10 11.79
CA ILE A 74 8.99 -3.25 11.46
C ILE A 74 8.51 -4.59 11.99
N VAL A 75 7.38 -4.59 12.67
CA VAL A 75 6.68 -5.80 13.10
C VAL A 75 5.22 -5.71 12.66
N VAL A 76 4.55 -6.86 12.64
CA VAL A 76 3.14 -6.98 12.25
C VAL A 76 2.32 -7.33 13.49
N THR A 77 1.14 -6.75 13.64
CA THR A 77 0.23 -7.06 14.75
C THR A 77 -0.43 -8.42 14.55
N ASP A 78 -0.70 -9.09 15.67
CA ASP A 78 -1.48 -10.34 15.70
C ASP A 78 -3.00 -10.07 15.56
N GLU A 79 -3.80 -11.13 15.64
CA GLU A 79 -5.26 -11.06 15.52
C GLU A 79 -5.93 -10.20 16.61
N GLN A 80 -5.27 -9.98 17.73
CA GLN A 80 -5.70 -9.13 18.83
C GLN A 80 -5.11 -7.70 18.75
N GLY A 81 -4.46 -7.36 17.65
CA GLY A 81 -3.79 -6.07 17.47
C GLY A 81 -2.50 -5.91 18.28
N ARG A 82 -1.99 -6.97 18.92
CA ARG A 82 -0.80 -6.91 19.77
C ARG A 82 0.47 -6.98 18.94
N TYR A 83 1.50 -6.30 19.41
CA TYR A 83 2.82 -6.37 18.81
C TYR A 83 3.92 -6.38 19.87
N VAL A 84 5.04 -7.00 19.52
CA VAL A 84 6.32 -6.87 20.23
C VAL A 84 7.41 -6.61 19.20
N MET A 85 8.20 -5.60 19.47
CA MET A 85 9.37 -5.24 18.69
C MET A 85 10.60 -5.47 19.58
N PRO A 86 11.25 -6.65 19.51
CA PRO A 86 12.30 -7.03 20.42
C PRO A 86 13.63 -6.37 20.07
N ASP A 87 14.54 -6.35 21.03
CA ASP A 87 15.97 -6.01 20.87
C ASP A 87 16.23 -4.69 20.11
N LEU A 88 15.59 -3.62 20.52
CA LEU A 88 15.87 -2.29 20.00
C LEU A 88 17.13 -1.71 20.65
N PRO A 89 18.08 -1.20 19.87
CA PRO A 89 19.18 -0.40 20.40
C PRO A 89 18.66 0.78 21.23
N LYS A 90 19.42 1.19 22.24
CA LYS A 90 19.06 2.35 23.07
C LYS A 90 19.13 3.64 22.25
N ALA A 91 17.97 4.20 21.94
CA ALA A 91 17.78 5.42 21.16
C ALA A 91 16.36 5.94 21.36
N ASN A 92 16.06 7.15 20.92
CA ASN A 92 14.68 7.63 20.78
C ASN A 92 14.14 7.24 19.42
N TYR A 93 12.96 6.69 19.39
CA TYR A 93 12.30 6.19 18.19
C TYR A 93 11.05 6.99 17.87
N SER A 94 10.88 7.32 16.59
CA SER A 94 9.58 7.68 16.04
C SER A 94 8.84 6.40 15.71
N VAL A 95 7.66 6.18 16.34
CA VAL A 95 6.86 4.97 16.15
C VAL A 95 5.50 5.34 15.58
N TRP A 96 5.06 4.61 14.55
CA TRP A 96 3.76 4.81 13.90
C TRP A 96 3.20 3.52 13.32
N VAL A 97 1.92 3.55 12.98
CA VAL A 97 1.21 2.44 12.34
C VAL A 97 1.01 2.71 10.86
N ARG A 98 1.12 1.67 10.04
CA ARG A 98 0.83 1.64 8.63
C ARG A 98 0.12 0.34 8.26
N GLY A 99 -0.78 0.36 7.28
CA GLY A 99 -1.47 -0.85 6.84
C GLY A 99 -2.30 -0.63 5.59
N TYR A 100 -2.88 -1.70 5.07
CA TYR A 100 -3.82 -1.61 3.95
C TYR A 100 -5.11 -0.91 4.41
N GLY A 101 -5.62 0.01 3.59
CA GLY A 101 -6.78 0.83 3.95
C GLY A 101 -6.49 1.97 4.93
N LEU A 102 -5.26 2.11 5.40
CA LEU A 102 -4.84 3.12 6.37
C LEU A 102 -3.95 4.18 5.72
N VAL A 103 -3.85 5.34 6.36
CA VAL A 103 -2.73 6.28 6.22
C VAL A 103 -1.78 6.10 7.39
N ASP A 104 -0.56 6.64 7.30
CA ASP A 104 0.35 6.64 8.45
C ASP A 104 -0.30 7.34 9.64
N SER A 105 -0.27 6.70 10.81
CA SER A 105 -0.70 7.33 12.05
C SER A 105 0.27 8.45 12.47
N PRO A 106 -0.16 9.36 13.36
CA PRO A 106 0.77 10.29 13.99
C PRO A 106 1.97 9.54 14.61
N LYS A 107 3.17 10.09 14.44
CA LYS A 107 4.38 9.50 14.99
C LYS A 107 4.49 9.83 16.48
N VAL A 108 4.70 8.81 17.31
CA VAL A 108 4.92 8.93 18.75
C VAL A 108 6.40 8.74 19.04
N GLN A 109 6.98 9.64 19.84
CA GLN A 109 8.37 9.51 20.30
C GLN A 109 8.43 8.65 21.55
N THR A 110 9.32 7.67 21.56
CA THR A 110 9.51 6.77 22.70
C THR A 110 10.90 6.15 22.71
N ALA A 111 11.30 5.58 23.87
CA ALA A 111 12.48 4.73 24.01
C ALA A 111 12.07 3.29 24.29
N PRO A 112 12.93 2.28 24.08
CA PRO A 112 12.67 0.90 24.46
C PRO A 112 12.35 0.72 25.96
N GLY A 113 11.79 -0.42 26.33
CA GLY A 113 11.36 -0.75 27.70
C GLY A 113 9.97 -0.21 28.05
N LYS A 114 9.15 0.19 27.08
CA LYS A 114 7.84 0.78 27.34
C LYS A 114 6.73 0.09 26.56
N VAL A 115 5.57 -0.04 27.22
CA VAL A 115 4.33 -0.40 26.55
C VAL A 115 3.79 0.86 25.84
N LEU A 116 3.58 0.76 24.52
CA LEU A 116 3.06 1.83 23.68
C LEU A 116 1.85 1.36 22.89
N ASN A 117 0.67 1.79 23.30
CA ASN A 117 -0.56 1.57 22.52
C ASN A 117 -0.69 2.64 21.44
N LEU A 118 -1.07 2.22 20.23
CA LEU A 118 -1.17 3.07 19.06
C LEU A 118 -2.59 3.02 18.48
N THR A 119 -2.93 4.09 17.78
CA THR A 119 -4.21 4.18 17.06
C THR A 119 -3.95 4.21 15.56
N ALA A 120 -4.53 3.26 14.84
CA ALA A 120 -4.53 3.24 13.39
C ALA A 120 -5.48 4.30 12.82
N VAL A 121 -5.13 4.89 11.70
CA VAL A 121 -5.90 5.95 11.05
C VAL A 121 -6.40 5.44 9.70
N ALA A 122 -7.72 5.28 9.59
CA ALA A 122 -8.34 4.89 8.34
C ALA A 122 -8.08 5.96 7.26
N ALA A 123 -7.76 5.51 6.04
CA ALA A 123 -7.60 6.40 4.92
C ALA A 123 -8.96 6.99 4.49
N PRO A 124 -9.02 8.26 4.08
CA PRO A 124 -10.27 8.89 3.64
C PRO A 124 -10.82 8.27 2.34
N ASN A 125 -9.96 7.63 1.55
CA ASN A 125 -10.32 6.90 0.34
C ASN A 125 -9.19 5.95 -0.09
N ALA A 126 -9.47 5.07 -1.05
CA ALA A 126 -8.52 4.08 -1.54
C ALA A 126 -7.25 4.68 -2.15
N ALA A 127 -7.35 5.83 -2.82
CA ALA A 127 -6.19 6.50 -3.42
C ALA A 127 -5.23 7.03 -2.36
N ALA A 128 -5.76 7.60 -1.27
CA ALA A 128 -4.95 8.05 -0.13
C ALA A 128 -4.26 6.87 0.57
N ALA A 129 -4.96 5.75 0.78
CA ALA A 129 -4.37 4.54 1.33
C ALA A 129 -3.22 4.01 0.47
N ALA A 130 -3.42 3.97 -0.84
CA ALA A 130 -2.46 3.42 -1.79
C ALA A 130 -1.12 4.17 -1.78
N GLN A 131 -1.07 5.44 -1.37
CA GLN A 131 0.18 6.20 -1.27
C GLN A 131 1.18 5.57 -0.26
N TYR A 132 0.69 4.84 0.73
CA TYR A 132 1.49 4.20 1.77
C TYR A 132 1.80 2.73 1.47
N TYR A 133 1.30 2.18 0.38
CA TYR A 133 1.49 0.78 0.02
C TYR A 133 2.92 0.50 -0.46
N PRO A 134 3.44 -0.71 -0.18
CA PRO A 134 4.79 -1.09 -0.58
C PRO A 134 4.92 -1.18 -2.10
N ALA A 135 6.15 -1.10 -2.60
CA ALA A 135 6.46 -1.16 -4.03
C ALA A 135 5.86 -2.41 -4.71
N ILE A 136 5.82 -3.55 -4.02
CA ILE A 136 5.26 -4.80 -4.56
C ILE A 136 3.77 -4.70 -4.87
N TYR A 137 3.01 -3.92 -4.12
CA TYR A 137 1.61 -3.67 -4.41
C TYR A 137 1.44 -3.01 -5.78
N TRP A 138 2.20 -1.94 -6.02
CA TRP A 138 2.17 -1.20 -7.29
C TRP A 138 2.71 -2.03 -8.44
N TYR A 139 3.75 -2.80 -8.18
CA TYR A 139 4.31 -3.72 -9.17
C TYR A 139 3.33 -4.83 -9.57
N ALA A 140 2.54 -5.35 -8.62
CA ALA A 140 1.50 -6.33 -8.89
C ALA A 140 0.36 -5.80 -9.77
N MET A 141 0.23 -4.48 -9.89
CA MET A 141 -0.75 -3.82 -10.77
C MET A 141 -0.25 -3.61 -12.21
N LEU A 142 0.98 -4.04 -12.52
CA LEU A 142 1.53 -3.96 -13.87
C LEU A 142 0.63 -4.72 -14.86
N THR A 143 0.13 -4.01 -15.87
CA THR A 143 -0.65 -4.61 -16.94
C THR A 143 0.26 -5.35 -17.90
N VAL A 144 0.18 -6.68 -17.88
CA VAL A 144 0.94 -7.54 -18.78
C VAL A 144 0.17 -7.65 -20.10
N PRO A 145 0.80 -7.44 -21.28
CA PRO A 145 0.15 -7.64 -22.56
C PRO A 145 -0.40 -9.04 -22.70
N ASP A 146 -1.56 -9.19 -23.36
CA ASP A 146 -2.16 -10.51 -23.59
C ASP A 146 -1.27 -11.39 -24.48
N LYS A 147 -1.36 -12.69 -24.31
CA LYS A 147 -0.60 -13.65 -25.15
C LYS A 147 -0.89 -13.53 -26.63
N SER A 148 -2.11 -13.14 -26.99
CA SER A 148 -2.54 -12.91 -28.38
C SER A 148 -1.86 -11.70 -29.03
N GLU A 149 -1.26 -10.83 -28.27
CA GLU A 149 -0.51 -9.68 -28.78
C GLU A 149 0.90 -10.05 -29.25
N PHE A 150 1.32 -11.30 -29.03
CA PHE A 150 2.62 -11.80 -29.45
C PHE A 150 2.50 -12.77 -30.64
N PRO A 151 3.49 -12.78 -31.56
CA PRO A 151 4.69 -11.92 -31.58
C PRO A 151 4.37 -10.46 -31.85
N GLY A 152 5.29 -9.57 -31.45
CA GLY A 152 5.20 -8.16 -31.79
C GLY A 152 5.13 -7.97 -33.32
N THR A 153 4.32 -7.02 -33.77
CA THR A 153 4.12 -6.73 -35.21
C THR A 153 4.75 -5.40 -35.66
N GLY A 154 5.47 -4.76 -34.77
CA GLY A 154 6.20 -3.53 -35.05
C GLY A 154 5.32 -2.27 -34.96
N PRO A 155 5.88 -1.12 -35.34
CA PRO A 155 5.26 0.19 -35.15
C PRO A 155 3.94 0.40 -35.90
N ASN A 156 3.79 -0.19 -37.07
CA ASN A 156 2.56 -0.11 -37.88
C ASN A 156 1.52 -1.15 -37.47
N GLY A 157 1.81 -1.97 -36.47
CA GLY A 157 0.92 -3.00 -35.92
C GLY A 157 0.56 -2.71 -34.47
N ASN A 158 0.91 -3.64 -33.56
CA ASN A 158 0.61 -3.50 -32.13
C ASN A 158 1.64 -2.68 -31.31
N GLY A 159 2.63 -2.08 -31.98
CA GLY A 159 3.66 -1.25 -31.37
C GLY A 159 4.81 -2.01 -30.75
N MET A 160 4.66 -3.30 -30.46
CA MET A 160 5.73 -4.11 -29.88
C MET A 160 6.78 -4.50 -30.92
N PRO A 161 8.07 -4.54 -30.54
CA PRO A 161 9.14 -4.95 -31.44
C PRO A 161 8.90 -6.34 -32.05
N VAL A 162 9.18 -6.51 -33.35
CA VAL A 162 9.06 -7.80 -34.03
C VAL A 162 9.96 -8.88 -33.41
N ALA A 163 11.04 -8.47 -32.74
CA ALA A 163 11.93 -9.35 -31.99
C ALA A 163 11.28 -9.97 -30.75
N LEU A 164 10.23 -9.33 -30.21
CA LEU A 164 9.53 -9.75 -29.00
C LEU A 164 8.50 -10.84 -29.35
N LYS A 165 8.85 -12.10 -29.12
CA LYS A 165 8.11 -13.26 -29.60
C LYS A 165 7.04 -13.78 -28.62
N SER A 166 7.15 -13.45 -27.35
CA SER A 166 6.25 -13.99 -26.32
C SER A 166 6.09 -13.08 -25.11
N GLN A 167 5.01 -13.29 -24.38
CA GLN A 167 4.77 -12.67 -23.09
C GLN A 167 5.92 -12.95 -22.09
N ALA A 168 6.52 -14.14 -22.16
CA ALA A 168 7.65 -14.48 -21.30
C ALA A 168 8.88 -13.59 -21.56
N GLN A 169 9.19 -13.31 -22.82
CA GLN A 169 10.27 -12.38 -23.17
C GLN A 169 9.97 -10.94 -22.73
N TRP A 170 8.70 -10.50 -22.85
CA TRP A 170 8.28 -9.19 -22.34
C TRP A 170 8.48 -9.09 -20.83
N LEU A 171 8.04 -10.12 -20.10
CA LEU A 171 8.20 -10.19 -18.65
C LEU A 171 9.68 -10.24 -18.25
N ASP A 172 10.52 -10.93 -19.00
CA ASP A 172 11.95 -11.00 -18.76
C ASP A 172 12.61 -9.61 -18.84
N VAL A 173 12.30 -8.84 -19.89
CA VAL A 173 12.79 -7.47 -20.01
C VAL A 173 12.34 -6.61 -18.84
N VAL A 174 11.07 -6.69 -18.44
CA VAL A 174 10.53 -5.88 -17.34
C VAL A 174 11.09 -6.31 -15.99
N LYS A 175 11.15 -7.62 -15.73
CA LYS A 175 11.45 -8.17 -14.41
C LYS A 175 12.94 -8.40 -14.14
N THR A 176 13.71 -8.73 -15.17
CA THR A 176 15.08 -9.21 -14.99
C THR A 176 16.14 -8.38 -15.73
N ASP A 177 15.93 -8.08 -16.98
CA ASP A 177 16.98 -7.59 -17.87
C ASP A 177 16.89 -6.08 -18.20
N GLY A 178 15.78 -5.45 -17.90
CA GLY A 178 15.56 -4.05 -18.26
C GLY A 178 15.36 -3.14 -17.06
N CYS A 179 14.10 -2.88 -16.75
CA CYS A 179 13.75 -1.86 -15.76
C CYS A 179 14.20 -2.23 -14.33
N TYR A 180 14.07 -3.50 -13.96
CA TYR A 180 14.34 -3.98 -12.60
C TYR A 180 15.83 -4.00 -12.23
N THR A 181 16.72 -3.98 -13.22
CA THR A 181 18.19 -3.96 -12.97
C THR A 181 18.64 -2.68 -12.27
N CYS A 182 17.92 -1.57 -12.43
CA CYS A 182 18.29 -0.27 -11.88
C CYS A 182 17.38 0.21 -10.77
N HIS A 183 16.10 -0.20 -10.76
CA HIS A 183 15.14 0.19 -9.73
C HIS A 183 14.22 -0.94 -9.33
N GLN A 184 13.75 -0.89 -8.08
CA GLN A 184 12.58 -1.65 -7.67
C GLN A 184 11.35 -0.98 -8.28
N LEU A 185 10.73 -1.63 -9.28
CA LEU A 185 9.48 -1.15 -9.86
C LEU A 185 8.36 -1.08 -8.81
N GLY A 186 7.50 -0.06 -8.95
CA GLY A 186 6.44 0.22 -8.00
C GLY A 186 6.86 1.08 -6.81
N ASN A 187 8.15 1.37 -6.62
CA ASN A 187 8.57 2.36 -5.62
C ASN A 187 8.16 3.79 -6.08
N GLN A 188 8.15 4.73 -5.14
CA GLN A 188 7.68 6.09 -5.42
C GLN A 188 8.43 6.75 -6.59
N ALA A 189 9.74 6.54 -6.71
CA ALA A 189 10.53 7.12 -7.78
C ALA A 189 10.14 6.60 -9.19
N THR A 190 9.56 5.41 -9.28
CA THR A 190 9.11 4.80 -10.55
C THR A 190 7.64 5.04 -10.87
N ARG A 191 6.90 5.75 -10.03
CA ARG A 191 5.46 6.01 -10.19
C ARG A 191 5.04 7.46 -9.94
N THR A 192 6.00 8.36 -9.68
CA THR A 192 5.73 9.78 -9.47
C THR A 192 6.61 10.64 -10.37
N ILE A 193 6.08 11.79 -10.76
CA ILE A 193 6.82 12.83 -11.46
C ILE A 193 7.33 13.83 -10.43
N PRO A 194 8.64 14.02 -10.29
CA PRO A 194 9.20 15.04 -9.42
C PRO A 194 8.80 16.45 -9.86
N LYS A 195 8.39 17.29 -8.92
CA LYS A 195 7.97 18.68 -9.21
C LYS A 195 9.09 19.52 -9.86
N GLU A 196 10.33 19.16 -9.61
CA GLU A 196 11.52 19.80 -10.17
C GLU A 196 11.65 19.64 -11.68
N LEU A 197 10.91 18.69 -12.29
CA LEU A 197 10.85 18.53 -13.74
C LEU A 197 9.96 19.57 -14.43
N GLY A 198 9.13 20.30 -13.69
CA GLY A 198 8.23 21.34 -14.17
C GLY A 198 6.77 20.90 -14.25
N ASP A 199 5.96 21.78 -14.83
CA ASP A 199 4.54 21.52 -15.11
C ASP A 199 4.38 21.01 -16.54
N PHE A 200 3.44 20.09 -16.75
CA PHE A 200 3.21 19.40 -18.01
C PHE A 200 1.73 19.50 -18.42
N LYS A 201 1.49 19.52 -19.72
CA LYS A 201 0.13 19.58 -20.28
C LYS A 201 -0.55 18.21 -20.29
N SER A 202 0.22 17.13 -20.25
CA SER A 202 -0.30 15.77 -20.21
C SER A 202 0.62 14.85 -19.40
N SER A 203 0.10 13.70 -18.99
CA SER A 203 0.90 12.66 -18.31
C SER A 203 1.96 12.07 -19.22
N GLU A 204 1.71 11.98 -20.50
CA GLU A 204 2.69 11.50 -21.49
C GLU A 204 3.90 12.42 -21.58
N GLU A 205 3.65 13.73 -21.69
CA GLU A 205 4.74 14.72 -21.70
C GLU A 205 5.58 14.63 -20.41
N ALA A 206 4.91 14.51 -19.28
CA ALA A 206 5.56 14.36 -17.97
C ALA A 206 6.45 13.12 -17.91
N TRP A 207 5.95 11.97 -18.35
CA TRP A 207 6.69 10.71 -18.36
C TRP A 207 7.80 10.70 -19.42
N ALA A 208 7.57 11.23 -20.61
CA ALA A 208 8.61 11.40 -21.62
C ALA A 208 9.76 12.23 -21.06
N ARG A 209 9.46 13.35 -20.42
CA ARG A 209 10.46 14.18 -19.74
C ARG A 209 11.16 13.44 -18.60
N ARG A 210 10.41 12.67 -17.79
CA ARG A 210 10.97 11.90 -16.67
C ARG A 210 12.00 10.88 -17.14
N ILE A 211 11.69 10.12 -18.18
CA ILE A 211 12.52 9.06 -18.72
C ILE A 211 13.76 9.62 -19.43
N THR A 212 13.59 10.74 -20.12
CA THR A 212 14.70 11.40 -20.82
C THR A 212 15.51 12.34 -19.93
N SER A 213 15.30 12.30 -18.60
CA SER A 213 16.05 13.13 -17.65
C SER A 213 17.09 12.35 -16.85
N GLY A 214 18.16 13.06 -16.46
CA GLY A 214 19.22 12.53 -15.61
C GLY A 214 20.22 11.61 -16.30
N GLN A 215 21.14 11.08 -15.51
CA GLN A 215 22.26 10.26 -15.99
C GLN A 215 21.84 8.90 -16.55
N ALA A 216 20.67 8.39 -16.15
CA ALA A 216 20.14 7.10 -16.56
C ALA A 216 19.22 7.19 -17.80
N MET A 217 19.17 8.33 -18.49
CA MET A 217 18.32 8.54 -19.67
C MET A 217 18.53 7.45 -20.73
N THR A 218 19.75 7.28 -21.19
CA THR A 218 20.09 6.32 -22.28
C THR A 218 19.70 4.88 -21.93
N PRO A 219 20.09 4.29 -20.77
CA PRO A 219 19.66 2.95 -20.42
C PRO A 219 18.14 2.84 -20.22
N MET A 220 17.44 3.86 -19.71
CA MET A 220 15.98 3.84 -19.61
C MET A 220 15.29 3.79 -20.97
N VAL A 221 15.69 4.67 -21.89
CA VAL A 221 15.16 4.69 -23.27
C VAL A 221 15.45 3.36 -23.99
N ASN A 222 16.66 2.82 -23.85
CA ASN A 222 17.03 1.53 -24.45
C ASN A 222 16.22 0.36 -23.87
N ALA A 223 15.97 0.32 -22.56
CA ALA A 223 15.14 -0.72 -21.95
C ALA A 223 13.69 -0.65 -22.45
N LEU A 224 13.13 0.56 -22.53
CA LEU A 224 11.77 0.76 -23.03
C LEU A 224 11.61 0.41 -24.50
N SER A 225 12.59 0.75 -25.36
CA SER A 225 12.56 0.39 -26.79
C SER A 225 12.55 -1.12 -27.05
N ARG A 226 12.90 -1.94 -26.07
CA ARG A 226 12.87 -3.40 -26.14
C ARG A 226 11.48 -4.00 -25.91
N ILE A 227 10.59 -3.28 -25.23
CA ILE A 227 9.24 -3.73 -24.91
C ILE A 227 8.19 -2.99 -25.74
N ASP A 228 8.50 -1.77 -26.19
CA ASP A 228 7.62 -0.96 -27.03
C ASP A 228 8.48 0.01 -27.87
N SER A 229 8.77 -0.37 -29.10
CA SER A 229 9.77 0.34 -29.92
C SER A 229 9.29 1.67 -30.51
N GLN A 230 7.98 1.88 -30.57
CA GLN A 230 7.42 3.07 -31.18
C GLN A 230 6.43 3.81 -30.28
N ARG A 231 5.61 3.12 -29.52
CA ARG A 231 4.74 3.78 -28.53
C ARG A 231 5.54 4.58 -27.52
N VAL A 232 6.74 4.09 -27.14
CA VAL A 232 7.67 4.87 -26.31
C VAL A 232 8.19 6.11 -27.02
N ARG A 233 8.36 6.09 -28.35
CA ARG A 233 8.82 7.25 -29.10
C ARG A 233 7.67 8.15 -29.57
N ASP A 234 6.60 7.57 -30.07
CA ASP A 234 5.52 8.31 -30.71
C ASP A 234 4.38 8.64 -29.73
N ASP A 235 4.09 7.79 -28.76
CA ASP A 235 3.05 8.01 -27.75
C ASP A 235 3.59 8.76 -26.51
N TRP A 236 4.88 8.62 -26.20
CA TRP A 236 5.52 9.35 -25.10
C TRP A 236 6.18 10.66 -25.55
N LEU A 237 6.42 10.82 -26.84
CA LEU A 237 7.01 12.01 -27.42
C LEU A 237 6.03 12.81 -28.29
N THR A 238 4.80 12.32 -28.51
CA THR A 238 3.78 12.99 -29.32
C THR A 238 2.72 13.61 -28.41
N PRO A 239 2.62 14.95 -28.33
CA PRO A 239 1.60 15.61 -27.53
C PRO A 239 0.17 15.19 -27.94
N GLY A 240 -0.68 14.85 -26.99
CA GLY A 240 -2.11 14.64 -27.17
C GLY A 240 -2.61 13.20 -27.33
N LYS A 241 -1.76 12.17 -27.16
CA LYS A 241 -2.22 10.78 -27.08
C LYS A 241 -2.45 10.31 -25.64
N PRO A 242 -3.46 9.43 -25.39
CA PRO A 242 -3.78 8.98 -24.03
C PRO A 242 -2.64 8.18 -23.40
N CYS A 243 -2.50 8.35 -22.09
CA CYS A 243 -1.59 7.60 -21.24
C CYS A 243 -1.50 6.12 -21.67
N VAL A 244 -0.30 5.60 -21.87
CA VAL A 244 -0.14 4.19 -22.28
C VAL A 244 -0.69 3.32 -21.16
N ASP A 245 -1.86 2.72 -21.36
CA ASP A 245 -2.64 1.95 -20.37
C ASP A 245 -1.81 0.89 -19.61
N ARG A 246 -0.71 0.47 -20.19
CA ARG A 246 0.14 -0.61 -19.68
C ARG A 246 1.19 -0.19 -18.64
N LEU A 247 1.62 1.07 -18.68
CA LEU A 247 2.58 1.62 -17.70
C LEU A 247 1.92 2.60 -16.71
N CYS A 248 0.74 3.09 -17.03
CA CYS A 248 -0.07 3.93 -16.16
C CYS A 248 -0.39 3.35 -14.77
N PRO A 249 -0.58 2.04 -14.57
CA PRO A 249 -0.74 1.50 -13.21
C PRO A 249 0.46 1.72 -12.31
N MET A 250 1.66 1.95 -12.88
CA MET A 250 2.85 2.30 -12.09
C MET A 250 3.02 3.81 -11.91
N ALA A 251 2.39 4.59 -12.76
CA ALA A 251 2.26 6.03 -12.60
C ALA A 251 1.14 6.33 -11.60
N GLU A 252 1.25 7.43 -10.89
CA GLU A 252 0.20 7.88 -9.98
C GLU A 252 -1.15 7.93 -10.72
N ARG A 253 -2.11 7.07 -10.34
CA ARG A 253 -3.48 7.03 -10.92
C ARG A 253 -4.13 8.40 -11.02
N THR A 254 -3.72 9.33 -10.16
CA THR A 254 -4.19 10.71 -10.15
C THR A 254 -3.93 11.46 -11.46
N LEU A 255 -2.77 11.26 -12.11
CA LEU A 255 -2.48 11.91 -13.39
C LEU A 255 -3.32 11.30 -14.52
N CYS A 256 -3.41 9.96 -14.58
CA CYS A 256 -4.26 9.28 -15.57
C CYS A 256 -5.76 9.58 -15.37
N GLU A 257 -6.23 9.73 -14.13
CA GLU A 257 -7.61 10.13 -13.83
C GLU A 257 -7.89 11.58 -14.14
N GLN A 258 -6.91 12.48 -14.00
CA GLN A 258 -7.03 13.87 -14.41
C GLN A 258 -7.16 14.00 -15.93
N ASP A 259 -6.28 13.36 -16.71
CA ASP A 259 -6.37 13.34 -18.18
C ASP A 259 -7.72 12.78 -18.66
N ALA A 260 -8.22 11.72 -18.03
CA ALA A 260 -9.53 11.14 -18.35
C ALA A 260 -10.72 12.02 -17.95
N ARG A 261 -10.58 12.89 -16.95
CA ARG A 261 -11.61 13.86 -16.55
C ARG A 261 -11.61 15.08 -17.47
N GLU A 262 -10.44 15.60 -17.82
CA GLU A 262 -10.30 16.74 -18.73
C GLU A 262 -10.81 16.39 -20.13
N LYS A 263 -10.53 15.18 -20.61
CA LYS A 263 -11.03 14.68 -21.88
C LYS A 263 -12.57 14.59 -21.91
N ARG A 264 -13.19 14.07 -20.83
CA ARG A 264 -14.67 14.04 -20.69
C ARG A 264 -15.30 15.41 -20.51
N ALA A 265 -14.56 16.41 -20.05
CA ALA A 265 -15.05 17.79 -19.91
C ALA A 265 -14.99 18.55 -21.24
N THR A 266 -14.06 18.20 -22.14
CA THR A 266 -13.92 18.80 -23.48
C THR A 266 -14.83 18.17 -24.55
N GLU A 267 -15.35 16.97 -24.28
CA GLU A 267 -16.29 16.24 -25.18
C GLU A 267 -17.77 16.53 -24.87
N ARG A 268 -18.08 17.41 -23.92
CA ARG A 268 -19.44 17.90 -23.60
C ARG A 268 -19.59 19.36 -24.01
#